data_9105ea44f0d5b8eacdb5f3a87c99eb54
#
_entry.id   9105ea44f0d5b8eacdb5f3a87c99eb54
#
_cell.length_a   1.000
_cell.length_b   1.000
_cell.length_c   1.000
_cell.angle_alpha   90.00
_cell.angle_beta   90.00
_cell.angle_gamma   90.00
#
_symmetry.space_group_name_H-M   'P 1'
#
loop_
_entity.id
_entity.type
_entity.pdbx_description
1 polymer ?
#
loop_
_entity_poly.entity_id
_entity_poly.type
_entity_poly.pdbx_seq_one_letter_code
_entity_poly.pdbx_strand_id
1 'polypeptide(L)'
;IEAVATVAGVALLAGLLTGSPTHAIGLGLVAGAVVWLVDRFDRPSGSAGRWSRRDVVSALGGGLFAGFGALAASASTDTAAPELSLPDRTRREIEELQNVAKARELDVSGLDGLLTPVEEFYTVDINIDPPAVDAEAWSVSVKGAVDTEFELTRDRLDLFDPVSELLTLRCIAEEMNAIRIGTAVWTGLPVAALLDRAGPNGEYVKLVAADRYSEVVPIEMLDDALLVYAMNGRALPREHGFPARIIVPGTWGKVNVKWVSGIEVLTEEEEGFWSEWAGTSSVNTVAKLWQANPTEDGMELAGHAYAGPRGISAVEVSTDGGDSWNEATLSEPLPHAATWRQWRYEWTPERDSVEVVVRAIDGEGQLQPEEYSKPKPDGATGWVSRRVETTETTDFTSGYRN
;
A
#
# COMPACT_ATOMS: atom_id res chain seq x y z
N ILE A 1 38.60 -10.33 -17.80
CA ILE A 1 39.17 -8.98 -17.98
C ILE A 1 38.07 -8.05 -18.55
N GLU A 2 37.36 -8.44 -19.60
CA GLU A 2 36.28 -7.60 -20.19
C GLU A 2 35.14 -7.30 -19.22
N ALA A 3 34.68 -8.25 -18.40
CA ALA A 3 33.63 -8.03 -17.40
C ALA A 3 34.05 -7.05 -16.30
N VAL A 4 35.33 -7.03 -15.92
CA VAL A 4 35.89 -6.11 -14.93
C VAL A 4 35.98 -4.68 -15.46
N ALA A 5 36.35 -4.53 -16.75
CA ALA A 5 36.37 -3.23 -17.41
C ALA A 5 34.97 -2.62 -17.57
N THR A 6 33.96 -3.46 -17.81
CA THR A 6 32.54 -3.03 -17.91
C THR A 6 32.02 -2.54 -16.56
N VAL A 7 32.28 -3.26 -15.47
CA VAL A 7 31.83 -2.87 -14.11
C VAL A 7 32.53 -1.58 -13.64
N ALA A 8 33.84 -1.44 -13.90
CA ALA A 8 34.57 -0.22 -13.57
C ALA A 8 34.09 0.99 -14.41
N GLY A 9 33.75 0.78 -15.68
CA GLY A 9 33.21 1.81 -16.56
C GLY A 9 31.80 2.31 -16.10
N VAL A 10 30.92 1.42 -15.69
CA VAL A 10 29.59 1.77 -15.17
C VAL A 10 29.71 2.51 -13.84
N ALA A 11 30.60 2.12 -12.94
CA ALA A 11 30.84 2.79 -11.67
C ALA A 11 31.40 4.22 -11.86
N LEU A 12 32.28 4.44 -12.84
CA LEU A 12 32.81 5.77 -13.17
C LEU A 12 31.74 6.67 -13.78
N LEU A 13 30.86 6.13 -14.65
CA LEU A 13 29.76 6.88 -15.24
C LEU A 13 28.73 7.29 -14.20
N ALA A 14 28.38 6.39 -13.25
CA ALA A 14 27.46 6.69 -12.16
C ALA A 14 28.00 7.77 -11.23
N GLY A 15 29.31 7.76 -10.91
CA GLY A 15 29.96 8.80 -10.11
C GLY A 15 30.00 10.18 -10.78
N LEU A 16 30.14 10.23 -12.10
CA LEU A 16 30.09 11.45 -12.89
C LEU A 16 28.68 12.04 -13.02
N LEU A 17 27.66 11.18 -13.05
CA LEU A 17 26.25 11.60 -13.16
C LEU A 17 25.67 12.11 -11.83
N THR A 18 26.18 11.65 -10.68
CA THR A 18 25.66 12.04 -9.35
C THR A 18 26.37 13.26 -8.75
N GLY A 19 27.50 13.68 -9.28
CA GLY A 19 28.27 14.86 -8.84
C GLY A 19 28.79 14.79 -7.39
N SER A 20 28.73 13.62 -6.74
CA SER A 20 29.12 13.45 -5.33
C SER A 20 30.45 12.68 -5.20
N PRO A 21 31.49 13.29 -4.63
CA PRO A 21 32.80 12.64 -4.45
C PRO A 21 32.77 11.43 -3.49
N THR A 22 31.82 11.39 -2.57
CA THR A 22 31.64 10.27 -1.63
C THR A 22 31.11 9.01 -2.30
N HIS A 23 30.26 9.12 -3.31
CA HIS A 23 29.77 7.99 -4.10
C HIS A 23 30.87 7.39 -4.99
N ALA A 24 31.77 8.23 -5.52
CA ALA A 24 32.91 7.76 -6.31
C ALA A 24 33.90 6.93 -5.48
N ILE A 25 34.15 7.31 -4.22
CA ILE A 25 35.05 6.59 -3.30
C ILE A 25 34.43 5.24 -2.87
N GLY A 26 33.11 5.21 -2.55
CA GLY A 26 32.42 3.97 -2.16
C GLY A 26 32.40 2.93 -3.28
N LEU A 27 32.10 3.34 -4.50
CA LEU A 27 32.12 2.48 -5.70
C LEU A 27 33.52 2.01 -6.07
N GLY A 28 34.56 2.84 -5.85
CA GLY A 28 35.96 2.47 -6.05
C GLY A 28 36.43 1.37 -5.09
N LEU A 29 36.00 1.40 -3.82
CA LEU A 29 36.31 0.37 -2.83
C LEU A 29 35.61 -0.97 -3.11
N VAL A 30 34.39 -0.94 -3.59
CA VAL A 30 33.64 -2.16 -3.98
C VAL A 30 34.28 -2.79 -5.24
N ALA A 31 34.61 -1.99 -6.24
CA ALA A 31 35.28 -2.48 -7.44
C ALA A 31 36.67 -3.07 -7.10
N GLY A 32 37.43 -2.43 -6.20
CA GLY A 32 38.71 -2.94 -5.71
C GLY A 32 38.59 -4.27 -4.98
N ALA A 33 37.57 -4.46 -4.15
CA ALA A 33 37.31 -5.71 -3.44
C ALA A 33 36.92 -6.86 -4.38
N VAL A 34 36.14 -6.59 -5.40
CA VAL A 34 35.77 -7.58 -6.44
C VAL A 34 36.99 -8.00 -7.27
N VAL A 35 37.84 -7.05 -7.68
CA VAL A 35 39.07 -7.33 -8.42
C VAL A 35 40.04 -8.16 -7.57
N TRP A 36 40.20 -7.82 -6.28
CA TRP A 36 41.05 -8.57 -5.35
C TRP A 36 40.53 -10.00 -5.12
N LEU A 37 39.24 -10.18 -5.02
CA LEU A 37 38.62 -11.51 -4.91
C LEU A 37 38.83 -12.35 -6.17
N VAL A 38 38.61 -11.79 -7.35
CA VAL A 38 38.82 -12.49 -8.63
C VAL A 38 40.29 -12.89 -8.84
N ASP A 39 41.26 -12.01 -8.52
CA ASP A 39 42.69 -12.29 -8.64
C ASP A 39 43.17 -13.39 -7.67
N ARG A 40 42.51 -13.53 -6.51
CA ARG A 40 42.81 -14.58 -5.53
C ARG A 40 42.28 -15.96 -5.93
N PHE A 41 41.29 -16.03 -6.81
CA PHE A 41 40.74 -17.30 -7.34
C PHE A 41 41.50 -17.82 -8.56
N ASP A 42 42.28 -17.00 -9.26
CA ASP A 42 43.03 -17.39 -10.46
C ASP A 42 44.44 -17.98 -10.16
N ARG A 43 44.84 -18.07 -8.88
CA ARG A 43 46.13 -18.66 -8.51
C ARG A 43 46.00 -20.15 -8.15
N PRO A 44 46.62 -21.06 -8.85
CA PRO A 44 46.63 -22.48 -8.51
C PRO A 44 47.62 -22.72 -7.36
N SER A 45 47.12 -22.88 -6.14
CA SER A 45 47.91 -23.43 -5.02
C SER A 45 47.08 -24.37 -4.17
N GLY A 46 47.72 -25.49 -3.83
CA GLY A 46 47.17 -26.72 -3.29
C GLY A 46 46.39 -26.61 -1.95
N SER A 47 45.53 -27.58 -1.82
CA SER A 47 44.90 -28.13 -0.60
C SER A 47 44.38 -27.14 0.42
N ALA A 48 43.11 -26.69 0.27
CA ALA A 48 42.17 -26.41 1.34
C ALA A 48 40.77 -26.23 0.76
N GLY A 49 39.77 -26.88 1.36
CA GLY A 49 38.31 -26.79 1.29
C GLY A 49 37.70 -26.23 -0.02
N ARG A 50 37.07 -27.12 -0.79
CA ARG A 50 36.23 -26.72 -1.94
C ARG A 50 35.01 -25.99 -1.47
N TRP A 51 34.95 -24.70 -1.67
CA TRP A 51 33.70 -23.92 -1.59
C TRP A 51 32.84 -24.25 -2.81
N SER A 52 31.56 -24.55 -2.57
CA SER A 52 30.64 -24.77 -3.67
C SER A 52 30.23 -23.44 -4.32
N ARG A 53 29.79 -23.48 -5.59
CA ARG A 53 29.21 -22.27 -6.25
C ARG A 53 28.09 -21.64 -5.43
N ARG A 54 27.39 -22.44 -4.63
CA ARG A 54 26.31 -22.01 -3.74
C ARG A 54 26.82 -21.20 -2.56
N ASP A 55 27.96 -21.57 -1.99
CA ASP A 55 28.59 -20.87 -0.87
C ASP A 55 29.13 -19.50 -1.27
N VAL A 56 29.64 -19.39 -2.50
CA VAL A 56 30.12 -18.10 -3.08
C VAL A 56 28.96 -17.17 -3.37
N VAL A 57 27.86 -17.67 -3.92
CA VAL A 57 26.66 -16.86 -4.20
C VAL A 57 25.99 -16.40 -2.90
N SER A 58 25.97 -17.24 -1.84
CA SER A 58 25.44 -16.87 -0.53
C SER A 58 26.32 -15.84 0.19
N ALA A 59 27.65 -15.94 0.08
CA ALA A 59 28.58 -14.98 0.67
C ALA A 59 28.57 -13.62 -0.05
N LEU A 60 28.42 -13.60 -1.37
CA LEU A 60 28.27 -12.38 -2.16
C LEU A 60 26.89 -11.74 -1.98
N GLY A 61 25.82 -12.53 -1.89
CA GLY A 61 24.46 -12.04 -1.60
C GLY A 61 24.36 -11.40 -0.22
N GLY A 62 24.85 -12.08 0.83
CA GLY A 62 24.80 -11.56 2.21
C GLY A 62 25.66 -10.32 2.45
N GLY A 63 26.85 -10.23 1.80
CA GLY A 63 27.75 -9.08 1.91
C GLY A 63 27.23 -7.83 1.21
N LEU A 64 26.55 -7.99 0.07
CA LEU A 64 25.96 -6.86 -0.67
C LEU A 64 24.72 -6.30 0.07
N PHE A 65 23.87 -7.14 0.63
CA PHE A 65 22.69 -6.67 1.40
C PHE A 65 23.07 -6.00 2.72
N ALA A 66 24.07 -6.51 3.45
CA ALA A 66 24.54 -5.87 4.68
C ALA A 66 25.25 -4.53 4.44
N GLY A 67 25.96 -4.37 3.31
CA GLY A 67 26.63 -3.12 2.92
C GLY A 67 25.65 -2.05 2.45
N PHE A 68 24.60 -2.42 1.76
CA PHE A 68 23.55 -1.48 1.31
C PHE A 68 22.63 -1.04 2.47
N GLY A 69 22.31 -1.93 3.42
CA GLY A 69 21.52 -1.58 4.60
C GLY A 69 22.21 -0.55 5.51
N ALA A 70 23.54 -0.62 5.67
CA ALA A 70 24.30 0.32 6.51
C ALA A 70 24.53 1.69 5.84
N LEU A 71 24.54 1.78 4.50
CA LEU A 71 24.65 3.04 3.75
C LEU A 71 23.29 3.74 3.57
N ALA A 72 22.19 2.98 3.52
CA ALA A 72 20.83 3.53 3.47
C ALA A 72 20.42 4.15 4.81
N ALA A 73 20.93 3.66 5.93
CA ALA A 73 20.62 4.19 7.28
C ALA A 73 21.26 5.56 7.58
N SER A 74 22.15 6.08 6.74
CA SER A 74 22.85 7.36 6.98
C SER A 74 22.40 8.52 6.10
N ALA A 75 21.36 8.35 5.28
CA ALA A 75 20.87 9.39 4.35
C ALA A 75 19.37 9.69 4.49
N SER A 76 18.68 9.19 5.52
CA SER A 76 17.36 9.73 5.88
C SER A 76 17.59 11.08 6.56
N THR A 77 17.75 12.14 5.79
CA THR A 77 17.31 13.46 6.25
C THR A 77 15.80 13.34 6.40
N ASP A 78 15.40 13.09 7.64
CA ASP A 78 14.02 13.20 8.11
C ASP A 78 13.60 14.66 7.87
N THR A 79 13.17 14.96 6.66
CA THR A 79 12.52 16.22 6.34
C THR A 79 11.12 16.04 6.91
N ALA A 80 10.92 16.53 8.14
CA ALA A 80 9.60 16.59 8.76
C ALA A 80 8.61 17.08 7.68
N ALA A 81 7.48 16.37 7.55
CA ALA A 81 6.44 16.79 6.61
C ALA A 81 6.13 18.26 6.84
N PRO A 82 6.04 19.09 5.79
CA PRO A 82 5.83 20.51 5.96
C PRO A 82 4.55 20.74 6.74
N GLU A 83 4.56 21.80 7.59
CA GLU A 83 3.40 22.16 8.39
C GLU A 83 2.21 22.47 7.45
N LEU A 84 1.13 21.72 7.63
CA LEU A 84 -0.09 21.89 6.85
C LEU A 84 -1.08 22.74 7.64
N SER A 85 -1.42 23.91 7.10
CA SER A 85 -2.48 24.76 7.65
C SER A 85 -3.83 24.32 7.12
N LEU A 86 -4.60 23.58 7.93
CA LEU A 86 -5.99 23.23 7.61
C LEU A 86 -6.95 24.22 8.27
N PRO A 87 -8.10 24.56 7.62
CA PRO A 87 -9.16 25.33 8.23
C PRO A 87 -9.67 24.68 9.53
N ASP A 88 -10.12 25.51 10.50
CA ASP A 88 -10.64 24.99 11.78
C ASP A 88 -11.81 24.03 11.63
N ARG A 89 -12.66 24.24 10.63
CA ARG A 89 -13.77 23.34 10.31
C ARG A 89 -13.23 21.97 9.91
N THR A 90 -12.29 21.92 8.97
CA THR A 90 -11.69 20.68 8.50
C THR A 90 -10.96 19.93 9.61
N ARG A 91 -10.25 20.63 10.50
CA ARG A 91 -9.62 19.99 11.67
C ARG A 91 -10.65 19.30 12.56
N ARG A 92 -11.78 19.96 12.85
CA ARG A 92 -12.86 19.35 13.66
C ARG A 92 -13.50 18.14 12.98
N GLU A 93 -13.72 18.19 11.67
CA GLU A 93 -14.23 17.06 10.89
C GLU A 93 -13.28 15.85 10.96
N ILE A 94 -11.98 16.08 10.84
CA ILE A 94 -10.96 15.03 10.98
C ILE A 94 -10.98 14.42 12.39
N GLU A 95 -10.96 15.26 13.44
CA GLU A 95 -11.03 14.81 14.84
C GLU A 95 -12.31 13.99 15.10
N GLU A 96 -13.45 14.41 14.56
CA GLU A 96 -14.72 13.68 14.67
C GLU A 96 -14.63 12.31 14.01
N LEU A 97 -14.09 12.22 12.79
CA LEU A 97 -13.92 10.94 12.08
C LEU A 97 -12.95 9.99 12.82
N GLN A 98 -11.85 10.53 13.38
CA GLN A 98 -10.91 9.74 14.18
C GLN A 98 -11.57 9.23 15.47
N ASN A 99 -12.36 10.06 16.15
CA ASN A 99 -13.09 9.67 17.33
C ASN A 99 -14.17 8.62 17.02
N VAL A 100 -14.87 8.74 15.90
CA VAL A 100 -15.83 7.74 15.43
C VAL A 100 -15.13 6.41 15.16
N ALA A 101 -13.99 6.41 14.49
CA ALA A 101 -13.22 5.18 14.24
C ALA A 101 -12.81 4.53 15.57
N LYS A 102 -12.25 5.32 16.50
CA LYS A 102 -11.82 4.81 17.81
C LYS A 102 -12.98 4.26 18.66
N ALA A 103 -14.14 4.92 18.63
CA ALA A 103 -15.31 4.50 19.40
C ALA A 103 -15.95 3.20 18.88
N ARG A 104 -15.69 2.84 17.61
CA ARG A 104 -16.25 1.64 16.95
C ARG A 104 -15.29 0.47 16.93
N GLU A 105 -14.07 0.62 17.42
CA GLU A 105 -13.11 -0.49 17.54
C GLU A 105 -13.62 -1.58 18.48
N LEU A 106 -13.37 -2.82 18.10
CA LEU A 106 -13.53 -3.96 19.00
C LEU A 106 -12.35 -4.02 19.96
N ASP A 107 -12.62 -4.29 21.23
CA ASP A 107 -11.58 -4.51 22.24
C ASP A 107 -11.03 -5.94 22.09
N VAL A 108 -10.00 -6.09 21.27
CA VAL A 108 -9.29 -7.35 21.02
C VAL A 108 -7.79 -7.11 21.12
N SER A 109 -7.14 -7.89 21.97
CA SER A 109 -5.70 -7.77 22.20
C SER A 109 -4.91 -8.06 20.92
N GLY A 110 -4.01 -7.15 20.54
CA GLY A 110 -3.12 -7.29 19.38
C GLY A 110 -3.76 -7.03 18.02
N LEU A 111 -5.06 -6.78 17.95
CA LEU A 111 -5.72 -6.41 16.70
C LEU A 111 -5.47 -4.94 16.37
N ASP A 112 -5.08 -4.66 15.13
CA ASP A 112 -4.94 -3.29 14.63
C ASP A 112 -6.28 -2.56 14.71
N GLY A 113 -6.24 -1.24 15.02
CA GLY A 113 -7.42 -0.39 15.10
C GLY A 113 -8.15 -0.22 13.76
N LEU A 114 -9.30 0.45 13.80
CA LEU A 114 -10.04 0.81 12.58
C LEU A 114 -9.35 1.95 11.81
N LEU A 115 -8.50 2.73 12.46
CA LEU A 115 -7.66 3.76 11.83
C LEU A 115 -6.20 3.31 11.87
N THR A 116 -5.57 3.23 10.71
CA THR A 116 -4.15 2.85 10.60
C THR A 116 -3.28 4.09 10.86
N PRO A 117 -2.31 4.04 11.79
CA PRO A 117 -1.32 5.09 11.96
C PRO A 117 -0.57 5.36 10.65
N VAL A 118 -0.17 6.62 10.43
CA VAL A 118 0.52 7.02 9.20
C VAL A 118 1.81 6.24 9.00
N GLU A 119 2.55 6.01 10.08
CA GLU A 119 3.84 5.33 10.12
C GLU A 119 3.73 3.81 9.88
N GLU A 120 2.53 3.24 10.07
CA GLU A 120 2.22 1.82 9.87
C GLU A 120 1.47 1.55 8.56
N PHE A 121 1.07 2.61 7.86
CA PHE A 121 0.33 2.47 6.62
C PHE A 121 1.26 1.94 5.51
N TYR A 122 0.84 0.89 4.80
CA TYR A 122 1.67 0.24 3.81
C TYR A 122 2.09 1.17 2.66
N THR A 123 3.31 0.98 2.16
CA THR A 123 3.84 1.66 0.97
C THR A 123 4.18 0.65 -0.11
N VAL A 124 3.84 0.96 -1.35
CA VAL A 124 4.26 0.21 -2.55
C VAL A 124 4.52 1.21 -3.65
N ASP A 125 5.71 1.13 -4.25
CA ASP A 125 6.17 2.03 -5.30
C ASP A 125 6.82 1.26 -6.45
N ILE A 126 6.82 1.87 -7.64
CA ILE A 126 7.62 1.40 -8.78
C ILE A 126 9.08 1.84 -8.65
N ASN A 127 9.35 2.84 -7.82
CA ASN A 127 10.68 3.40 -7.57
C ASN A 127 11.24 2.93 -6.23
N ILE A 128 12.56 2.74 -6.15
CA ILE A 128 13.27 2.43 -4.91
C ILE A 128 13.27 3.66 -3.99
N ASP A 129 13.39 4.86 -4.56
CA ASP A 129 13.36 6.13 -3.82
C ASP A 129 12.20 6.97 -4.34
N PRO A 130 11.22 7.31 -3.49
CA PRO A 130 10.09 8.16 -3.85
C PRO A 130 10.55 9.51 -4.41
N PRO A 131 9.85 10.11 -5.40
CA PRO A 131 10.24 11.40 -5.96
C PRO A 131 10.18 12.52 -4.90
N ALA A 132 11.18 13.40 -4.90
CA ALA A 132 11.16 14.61 -4.10
C ALA A 132 10.47 15.72 -4.89
N VAL A 133 9.17 15.91 -4.63
CA VAL A 133 8.39 16.95 -5.30
C VAL A 133 8.43 18.23 -4.47
N ASP A 134 8.86 19.33 -5.08
CA ASP A 134 8.82 20.65 -4.45
C ASP A 134 7.36 21.14 -4.38
N ALA A 135 6.84 21.32 -3.17
CA ALA A 135 5.46 21.73 -2.95
C ALA A 135 5.14 23.15 -3.43
N GLU A 136 6.12 24.04 -3.46
CA GLU A 136 5.92 25.43 -3.93
C GLU A 136 5.88 25.50 -5.47
N ALA A 137 6.55 24.55 -6.14
CA ALA A 137 6.54 24.42 -7.59
C ALA A 137 5.50 23.42 -8.10
N TRP A 138 4.80 22.72 -7.18
CA TRP A 138 3.84 21.70 -7.56
C TRP A 138 2.56 22.28 -8.18
N SER A 139 2.12 21.64 -9.25
CA SER A 139 0.79 21.87 -9.84
C SER A 139 0.22 20.57 -10.41
N VAL A 140 -1.10 20.52 -10.54
CA VAL A 140 -1.84 19.50 -11.28
C VAL A 140 -2.47 20.14 -12.49
N SER A 141 -2.08 19.68 -13.69
CA SER A 141 -2.75 20.12 -14.93
C SER A 141 -4.05 19.34 -15.14
N VAL A 142 -5.16 20.02 -15.37
CA VAL A 142 -6.43 19.44 -15.85
C VAL A 142 -6.58 19.82 -17.31
N LYS A 143 -6.55 18.84 -18.21
CA LYS A 143 -6.43 19.08 -19.66
C LYS A 143 -7.03 17.95 -20.52
N GLY A 144 -6.85 18.03 -21.83
CA GLY A 144 -7.25 17.03 -22.81
C GLY A 144 -8.63 17.32 -23.41
N ALA A 145 -9.52 16.34 -23.50
CA ALA A 145 -10.87 16.51 -24.03
C ALA A 145 -11.78 17.26 -23.03
N VAL A 146 -11.52 18.55 -22.82
CA VAL A 146 -12.23 19.42 -21.88
C VAL A 146 -12.57 20.79 -22.57
N ASP A 147 -13.58 21.49 -22.07
CA ASP A 147 -13.92 22.81 -22.53
C ASP A 147 -12.87 23.87 -22.11
N THR A 148 -12.30 23.70 -20.91
CA THR A 148 -11.34 24.64 -20.33
C THR A 148 -10.21 23.91 -19.60
N GLU A 149 -9.00 23.99 -20.12
CA GLU A 149 -7.81 23.53 -19.45
C GLU A 149 -7.40 24.51 -18.34
N PHE A 150 -6.91 24.00 -17.21
CA PHE A 150 -6.36 24.83 -16.15
C PHE A 150 -5.29 24.09 -15.35
N GLU A 151 -4.52 24.85 -14.57
CA GLU A 151 -3.60 24.33 -13.58
C GLU A 151 -4.10 24.65 -12.16
N LEU A 152 -4.10 23.64 -11.30
CA LEU A 152 -4.34 23.74 -9.89
C LEU A 152 -3.00 23.75 -9.18
N THR A 153 -2.61 24.88 -8.63
CA THR A 153 -1.41 25.07 -7.81
C THR A 153 -1.77 25.02 -6.33
N ARG A 154 -0.78 24.87 -5.46
CA ARG A 154 -0.98 24.76 -4.01
C ARG A 154 -1.74 25.97 -3.42
N ASP A 155 -1.44 27.18 -3.90
CA ASP A 155 -2.09 28.43 -3.49
C ASP A 155 -3.53 28.58 -3.97
N ARG A 156 -3.99 27.68 -4.84
CA ARG A 156 -5.36 27.65 -5.38
C ARG A 156 -6.22 26.52 -4.84
N LEU A 157 -5.70 25.72 -3.91
CA LEU A 157 -6.49 24.65 -3.28
C LEU A 157 -7.70 25.22 -2.52
N ASP A 158 -7.61 26.45 -2.00
CA ASP A 158 -8.68 27.16 -1.28
C ASP A 158 -9.82 27.65 -2.19
N LEU A 159 -9.70 27.53 -3.53
CA LEU A 159 -10.80 27.78 -4.46
C LEU A 159 -11.87 26.68 -4.44
N PHE A 160 -11.60 25.59 -3.77
CA PHE A 160 -12.49 24.44 -3.64
C PHE A 160 -12.71 24.12 -2.15
N ASP A 161 -13.89 23.63 -1.83
CA ASP A 161 -14.18 23.17 -0.47
C ASP A 161 -13.59 21.76 -0.25
N PRO A 162 -12.66 21.60 0.69
CA PRO A 162 -12.11 20.28 1.01
C PRO A 162 -13.12 19.42 1.74
N VAL A 163 -13.01 18.11 1.53
CA VAL A 163 -13.74 17.08 2.27
C VAL A 163 -12.77 16.17 2.98
N SER A 164 -13.23 15.56 4.08
CA SER A 164 -12.47 14.57 4.83
C SER A 164 -13.27 13.27 4.93
N GLU A 165 -12.68 12.14 4.56
CA GLU A 165 -13.36 10.86 4.52
C GLU A 165 -12.47 9.74 5.06
N LEU A 166 -13.09 8.78 5.76
CA LEU A 166 -12.46 7.51 6.13
C LEU A 166 -12.56 6.56 4.95
N LEU A 167 -11.42 6.17 4.37
CA LEU A 167 -11.36 5.24 3.25
C LEU A 167 -10.27 4.21 3.45
N THR A 168 -10.54 2.97 3.04
CA THR A 168 -9.61 1.86 3.06
C THR A 168 -8.95 1.68 1.71
N LEU A 169 -7.63 1.59 1.69
CA LEU A 169 -6.84 1.19 0.52
C LEU A 169 -6.34 -0.23 0.66
N ARG A 170 -6.36 -0.99 -0.43
CA ARG A 170 -5.83 -2.35 -0.50
C ARG A 170 -4.93 -2.52 -1.73
N CYS A 171 -3.76 -3.13 -1.56
CA CYS A 171 -2.85 -3.41 -2.67
C CYS A 171 -3.34 -4.61 -3.50
N ILE A 172 -3.30 -4.50 -4.84
CA ILE A 172 -3.67 -5.62 -5.73
C ILE A 172 -2.70 -6.81 -5.61
N ALA A 173 -1.43 -6.54 -5.30
CA ALA A 173 -0.40 -7.57 -5.13
C ALA A 173 -0.39 -8.18 -3.72
N GLU A 174 -1.46 -7.96 -2.94
CA GLU A 174 -1.57 -8.48 -1.59
C GLU A 174 -2.08 -9.93 -1.59
N GLU A 175 -1.41 -10.81 -0.83
CA GLU A 175 -1.91 -12.14 -0.50
C GLU A 175 -3.12 -12.04 0.45
N MET A 176 -4.00 -13.05 0.46
CA MET A 176 -5.30 -12.97 1.15
C MET A 176 -5.24 -12.55 2.62
N ASN A 177 -4.26 -13.03 3.38
CA ASN A 177 -4.14 -12.72 4.82
C ASN A 177 -3.01 -11.73 5.15
N ALA A 178 -2.40 -11.08 4.15
CA ALA A 178 -1.33 -10.11 4.36
C ALA A 178 -1.86 -8.75 4.85
N ILE A 179 -0.95 -7.81 5.09
CA ILE A 179 -1.23 -6.53 5.76
C ILE A 179 -1.12 -5.30 4.84
N ARG A 180 -1.10 -5.48 3.51
CA ARG A 180 -1.07 -4.34 2.57
C ARG A 180 -2.46 -3.77 2.34
N ILE A 181 -3.10 -3.43 3.44
CA ILE A 181 -4.41 -2.82 3.53
C ILE A 181 -4.41 -1.88 4.73
N GLY A 182 -5.09 -0.74 4.65
CA GLY A 182 -5.17 0.21 5.76
C GLY A 182 -6.25 1.24 5.53
N THR A 183 -6.76 1.82 6.60
CA THR A 183 -7.76 2.90 6.59
C THR A 183 -7.17 4.16 7.18
N ALA A 184 -7.40 5.29 6.53
CA ALA A 184 -7.02 6.61 7.03
C ALA A 184 -8.15 7.62 6.83
N VAL A 185 -8.08 8.73 7.55
CA VAL A 185 -8.83 9.93 7.21
C VAL A 185 -8.07 10.65 6.10
N TRP A 186 -8.65 10.67 4.93
CA TRP A 186 -8.11 11.34 3.76
C TRP A 186 -8.79 12.70 3.58
N THR A 187 -8.00 13.77 3.46
CA THR A 187 -8.52 15.13 3.26
C THR A 187 -8.02 15.68 1.94
N GLY A 188 -8.95 16.14 1.13
CA GLY A 188 -8.64 16.62 -0.22
C GLY A 188 -9.82 17.26 -0.93
N LEU A 189 -9.68 17.46 -2.22
CA LEU A 189 -10.70 18.05 -3.08
C LEU A 189 -11.42 16.94 -3.86
N PRO A 190 -12.75 17.00 -4.01
CA PRO A 190 -13.46 16.11 -4.91
C PRO A 190 -12.92 16.26 -6.35
N VAL A 191 -12.52 15.14 -6.97
CA VAL A 191 -12.03 15.14 -8.36
C VAL A 191 -13.15 15.53 -9.32
N ALA A 192 -14.39 15.15 -9.02
CA ALA A 192 -15.58 15.56 -9.77
C ALA A 192 -15.69 17.08 -9.87
N ALA A 193 -15.41 17.84 -8.78
CA ALA A 193 -15.45 19.31 -8.83
C ALA A 193 -14.36 19.92 -9.74
N LEU A 194 -13.20 19.24 -9.87
CA LEU A 194 -12.15 19.66 -10.80
C LEU A 194 -12.56 19.37 -12.26
N LEU A 195 -13.14 18.20 -12.51
CA LEU A 195 -13.65 17.80 -13.81
C LEU A 195 -14.83 18.69 -14.26
N ASP A 196 -15.79 18.96 -13.37
CA ASP A 196 -16.91 19.85 -13.64
C ASP A 196 -16.45 21.25 -14.06
N ARG A 197 -15.42 21.77 -13.40
CA ARG A 197 -14.82 23.06 -13.75
C ARG A 197 -14.16 23.04 -15.12
N ALA A 198 -13.58 21.91 -15.52
CA ALA A 198 -12.94 21.73 -16.81
C ALA A 198 -13.96 21.55 -17.96
N GLY A 199 -15.16 21.01 -17.68
CA GLY A 199 -16.16 20.63 -18.65
C GLY A 199 -15.69 19.44 -19.51
N PRO A 200 -15.70 18.20 -18.98
CA PRO A 200 -15.14 17.04 -19.67
C PRO A 200 -16.00 16.64 -20.87
N ASN A 201 -15.35 16.30 -21.99
CA ASN A 201 -15.95 15.85 -23.26
C ASN A 201 -15.39 14.45 -23.66
N GLY A 202 -14.91 13.66 -22.69
CA GLY A 202 -14.36 12.32 -22.91
C GLY A 202 -14.91 11.33 -21.91
N GLU A 203 -14.66 10.05 -22.16
CA GLU A 203 -15.16 8.92 -21.38
C GLU A 203 -14.11 8.33 -20.43
N TYR A 204 -12.84 8.71 -20.59
CA TYR A 204 -11.73 8.20 -19.80
C TYR A 204 -10.90 9.33 -19.20
N VAL A 205 -10.19 9.02 -18.12
CA VAL A 205 -9.23 9.94 -17.50
C VAL A 205 -7.92 9.24 -17.27
N LYS A 206 -6.84 9.86 -17.74
CA LYS A 206 -5.47 9.47 -17.43
C LYS A 206 -4.97 10.28 -16.24
N LEU A 207 -4.69 9.58 -15.16
CA LEU A 207 -4.07 10.11 -13.95
C LEU A 207 -2.56 10.00 -14.09
N VAL A 208 -1.83 11.10 -13.99
CA VAL A 208 -0.39 11.16 -14.24
C VAL A 208 0.37 11.57 -12.97
N ALA A 209 1.42 10.83 -12.63
CA ALA A 209 2.32 11.12 -11.53
C ALA A 209 3.61 11.82 -11.97
N ALA A 210 4.29 12.50 -11.03
CA ALA A 210 5.57 13.15 -11.27
C ALA A 210 6.71 12.18 -11.62
N ASP A 211 6.60 10.91 -11.22
CA ASP A 211 7.56 9.82 -11.52
C ASP A 211 7.27 9.09 -12.84
N ARG A 212 6.30 9.60 -13.63
CA ARG A 212 5.82 9.05 -14.91
C ARG A 212 4.92 7.81 -14.76
N TYR A 213 4.56 7.43 -13.55
CA TYR A 213 3.48 6.46 -13.34
C TYR A 213 2.18 7.04 -13.89
N SER A 214 1.36 6.24 -14.51
CA SER A 214 0.02 6.68 -14.97
C SER A 214 -0.95 5.51 -14.97
N GLU A 215 -2.22 5.82 -14.67
CA GLU A 215 -3.34 4.90 -14.83
C GLU A 215 -4.45 5.56 -15.63
N VAL A 216 -5.17 4.78 -16.40
CA VAL A 216 -6.33 5.22 -17.17
C VAL A 216 -7.56 4.53 -16.61
N VAL A 217 -8.58 5.32 -16.33
CA VAL A 217 -9.85 4.84 -15.75
C VAL A 217 -11.03 5.45 -16.48
N PRO A 218 -12.20 4.78 -16.54
CA PRO A 218 -13.46 5.41 -16.93
C PRO A 218 -13.74 6.63 -16.05
N ILE A 219 -14.26 7.71 -16.65
CA ILE A 219 -14.47 8.98 -15.94
C ILE A 219 -15.45 8.84 -14.77
N GLU A 220 -16.47 7.99 -14.89
CA GLU A 220 -17.46 7.70 -13.84
C GLU A 220 -16.83 7.06 -12.59
N MET A 221 -15.68 6.44 -12.71
CA MET A 221 -14.96 5.88 -11.55
C MET A 221 -14.43 6.99 -10.63
N LEU A 222 -14.37 8.22 -11.09
CA LEU A 222 -13.84 9.37 -10.35
C LEU A 222 -14.92 10.21 -9.65
N ASP A 223 -16.20 9.82 -9.71
CA ASP A 223 -17.31 10.59 -9.12
C ASP A 223 -17.10 10.84 -7.60
N ASP A 224 -16.63 9.79 -6.86
CA ASP A 224 -16.32 9.86 -5.44
C ASP A 224 -14.80 9.96 -5.17
N ALA A 225 -13.99 10.21 -6.19
CA ALA A 225 -12.53 10.29 -6.04
C ALA A 225 -12.09 11.61 -5.41
N LEU A 226 -10.98 11.56 -4.66
CA LEU A 226 -10.39 12.71 -4.01
C LEU A 226 -8.96 12.98 -4.52
N LEU A 227 -8.66 14.26 -4.77
CA LEU A 227 -7.29 14.77 -4.85
C LEU A 227 -6.84 15.12 -3.43
N VAL A 228 -6.16 14.19 -2.77
CA VAL A 228 -5.82 14.23 -1.34
C VAL A 228 -4.48 14.89 -1.13
N TYR A 229 -4.38 15.78 -0.14
CA TYR A 229 -3.14 16.44 0.29
C TYR A 229 -2.86 16.27 1.80
N ALA A 230 -3.79 15.64 2.54
CA ALA A 230 -3.58 15.32 3.95
C ALA A 230 -4.07 13.90 4.30
N MET A 231 -3.40 13.28 5.26
CA MET A 231 -3.68 11.95 5.79
C MET A 231 -3.68 12.00 7.32
N ASN A 232 -4.76 11.57 7.96
CA ASN A 232 -4.95 11.61 9.41
C ASN A 232 -4.66 12.99 10.03
N GLY A 233 -5.02 14.09 9.32
CA GLY A 233 -4.85 15.47 9.78
C GLY A 233 -3.45 16.05 9.61
N ARG A 234 -2.53 15.33 8.97
CA ARG A 234 -1.15 15.79 8.66
C ARG A 234 -0.96 15.88 7.15
N ALA A 235 0.02 16.67 6.70
CA ALA A 235 0.47 16.60 5.31
C ALA A 235 0.88 15.17 4.97
N LEU A 236 0.65 14.77 3.72
CA LEU A 236 1.09 13.46 3.24
C LEU A 236 2.61 13.30 3.46
N PRO A 237 3.09 12.17 4.00
CA PRO A 237 4.49 11.81 3.87
C PRO A 237 4.90 11.67 2.40
N ARG A 238 6.18 11.83 2.12
CA ARG A 238 6.74 11.70 0.76
C ARG A 238 6.38 10.37 0.12
N GLU A 239 6.54 9.26 0.86
CA GLU A 239 6.23 7.89 0.43
C GLU A 239 4.74 7.64 0.22
N HIS A 240 3.87 8.45 0.81
CA HIS A 240 2.42 8.39 0.62
C HIS A 240 1.89 9.35 -0.45
N GLY A 241 2.78 10.09 -1.15
CA GLY A 241 2.40 10.85 -2.32
C GLY A 241 2.40 12.38 -2.15
N PHE A 242 3.14 12.94 -1.14
CA PHE A 242 3.29 14.39 -1.01
C PHE A 242 3.77 15.05 -2.32
N PRO A 243 3.21 16.19 -2.77
CA PRO A 243 2.23 17.06 -2.11
C PRO A 243 0.78 16.60 -2.21
N ALA A 244 0.39 15.82 -3.23
CA ALA A 244 -0.95 15.31 -3.38
C ALA A 244 -1.00 13.97 -4.14
N ARG A 245 -2.05 13.19 -3.86
CA ARG A 245 -2.35 11.92 -4.51
C ARG A 245 -3.83 11.82 -4.86
N ILE A 246 -4.15 10.91 -5.76
CA ILE A 246 -5.54 10.51 -6.01
C ILE A 246 -5.91 9.35 -5.08
N ILE A 247 -7.12 9.38 -4.54
CA ILE A 247 -7.78 8.26 -3.86
C ILE A 247 -9.10 8.00 -4.58
N VAL A 248 -9.28 6.79 -5.08
CA VAL A 248 -10.51 6.31 -5.72
C VAL A 248 -11.12 5.22 -4.84
N PRO A 249 -12.21 5.49 -4.12
CA PRO A 249 -12.77 4.55 -3.15
C PRO A 249 -13.09 3.18 -3.76
N GLY A 250 -12.70 2.11 -3.06
CA GLY A 250 -13.02 0.74 -3.46
C GLY A 250 -12.26 0.17 -4.65
N THR A 251 -11.24 0.86 -5.12
CA THR A 251 -10.35 0.37 -6.17
C THR A 251 -9.05 -0.18 -5.57
N TRP A 252 -8.32 -0.96 -6.38
CA TRP A 252 -6.99 -1.42 -6.02
C TRP A 252 -6.00 -0.26 -5.89
N GLY A 253 -5.03 -0.40 -4.99
CA GLY A 253 -4.02 0.62 -4.69
C GLY A 253 -3.29 1.20 -5.91
N LYS A 254 -3.19 0.45 -7.02
CA LYS A 254 -2.58 0.91 -8.27
C LYS A 254 -3.30 2.11 -8.90
N VAL A 255 -4.62 2.20 -8.75
CA VAL A 255 -5.43 3.31 -9.31
C VAL A 255 -5.23 4.58 -8.49
N ASN A 256 -4.82 4.47 -7.24
CA ASN A 256 -4.64 5.57 -6.30
C ASN A 256 -3.29 6.27 -6.50
N VAL A 257 -3.15 6.99 -7.61
CA VAL A 257 -1.90 7.57 -8.12
C VAL A 257 -1.29 8.56 -7.13
N LYS A 258 -0.02 8.32 -6.72
CA LYS A 258 0.77 9.20 -5.84
C LYS A 258 1.48 10.30 -6.65
N TRP A 259 1.88 11.39 -5.98
CA TRP A 259 2.62 12.52 -6.59
C TRP A 259 1.95 13.03 -7.87
N VAL A 260 0.63 13.15 -7.84
CA VAL A 260 -0.16 13.49 -9.01
C VAL A 260 0.26 14.86 -9.59
N SER A 261 0.44 14.92 -10.90
CA SER A 261 0.84 16.10 -11.67
C SER A 261 -0.11 16.39 -12.84
N GLY A 262 -0.99 15.45 -13.19
CA GLY A 262 -1.92 15.63 -14.29
C GLY A 262 -3.18 14.78 -14.18
N ILE A 263 -4.29 15.36 -14.62
CA ILE A 263 -5.60 14.74 -14.85
C ILE A 263 -5.95 15.07 -16.31
N GLU A 264 -5.86 14.07 -17.18
CA GLU A 264 -6.06 14.26 -18.63
C GLU A 264 -7.29 13.49 -19.09
N VAL A 265 -8.30 14.23 -19.58
CA VAL A 265 -9.53 13.64 -20.12
C VAL A 265 -9.28 13.14 -21.53
N LEU A 266 -9.66 11.89 -21.80
CA LEU A 266 -9.44 11.20 -23.06
C LEU A 266 -10.78 10.81 -23.69
N THR A 267 -10.84 10.82 -25.03
CA THR A 267 -12.00 10.36 -25.81
C THR A 267 -11.99 8.85 -26.07
N GLU A 268 -10.82 8.22 -25.95
CA GLU A 268 -10.61 6.79 -26.16
C GLU A 268 -9.77 6.23 -25.00
N GLU A 269 -9.94 4.95 -24.70
CA GLU A 269 -9.14 4.27 -23.69
C GLU A 269 -7.68 4.15 -24.13
N GLU A 270 -6.76 4.51 -23.25
CA GLU A 270 -5.32 4.30 -23.40
C GLU A 270 -4.81 3.28 -22.39
N GLU A 271 -3.61 2.73 -22.64
CA GLU A 271 -2.96 1.83 -21.70
C GLU A 271 -2.39 2.60 -20.50
N GLY A 272 -2.72 2.16 -19.28
CA GLY A 272 -2.04 2.56 -18.05
C GLY A 272 -0.74 1.79 -17.84
N PHE A 273 0.05 2.17 -16.85
CA PHE A 273 1.35 1.55 -16.56
C PHE A 273 1.26 0.02 -16.30
N TRP A 274 0.16 -0.43 -15.67
CA TRP A 274 -0.06 -1.84 -15.31
C TRP A 274 -1.14 -2.53 -16.16
N SER A 275 -1.64 -1.94 -17.25
CA SER A 275 -2.75 -2.47 -18.04
C SER A 275 -2.52 -3.91 -18.54
N GLU A 276 -1.28 -4.26 -18.89
CA GLU A 276 -0.92 -5.64 -19.30
C GLU A 276 -0.93 -6.65 -18.12
N TRP A 277 -0.94 -6.20 -16.87
CA TRP A 277 -0.66 -7.03 -15.69
C TRP A 277 -1.82 -7.09 -14.70
N ALA A 278 -2.70 -6.10 -14.71
CA ALA A 278 -3.76 -5.98 -13.73
C ALA A 278 -4.90 -5.08 -14.23
N GLY A 279 -6.12 -5.57 -14.13
CA GLY A 279 -7.32 -4.79 -14.42
C GLY A 279 -7.53 -3.60 -13.46
N THR A 280 -8.46 -2.72 -13.78
CA THR A 280 -8.87 -1.57 -12.95
C THR A 280 -10.06 -1.88 -12.05
N SER A 281 -10.50 -3.14 -12.00
CA SER A 281 -11.69 -3.58 -11.28
C SER A 281 -11.71 -3.20 -9.80
N SER A 282 -12.90 -3.21 -9.22
CA SER A 282 -13.13 -3.05 -7.79
C SER A 282 -12.41 -4.13 -6.97
N VAL A 283 -12.09 -3.82 -5.73
CA VAL A 283 -11.46 -4.78 -4.82
C VAL A 283 -12.34 -6.01 -4.57
N ASN A 284 -11.71 -7.17 -4.44
CA ASN A 284 -12.38 -8.42 -4.06
C ASN A 284 -12.76 -8.38 -2.57
N THR A 285 -13.89 -9.02 -2.24
CA THR A 285 -14.30 -9.26 -0.85
C THR A 285 -13.27 -10.13 -0.14
N VAL A 286 -12.90 -9.76 1.09
CA VAL A 286 -11.94 -10.50 1.92
C VAL A 286 -12.32 -10.44 3.39
N ALA A 287 -12.23 -11.58 4.07
CA ALA A 287 -12.07 -11.67 5.52
C ALA A 287 -10.64 -12.12 5.83
N LYS A 288 -9.98 -11.46 6.77
CA LYS A 288 -8.61 -11.73 7.21
C LYS A 288 -8.65 -12.22 8.65
N LEU A 289 -7.90 -13.26 8.98
CA LEU A 289 -7.71 -13.75 10.34
C LEU A 289 -6.32 -13.29 10.80
N TRP A 290 -6.27 -12.31 11.71
CA TRP A 290 -5.02 -11.73 12.17
C TRP A 290 -4.64 -12.08 13.60
N GLN A 291 -5.63 -12.34 14.46
CA GLN A 291 -5.39 -12.68 15.87
C GLN A 291 -6.12 -13.94 16.29
N ALA A 292 -5.45 -14.74 17.10
CA ALA A 292 -6.03 -15.84 17.85
C ALA A 292 -5.48 -15.78 19.29
N ASN A 293 -6.34 -15.50 20.25
CA ASN A 293 -5.99 -15.25 21.63
C ASN A 293 -6.67 -16.25 22.56
N PRO A 294 -5.95 -16.95 23.46
CA PRO A 294 -6.55 -17.66 24.59
C PRO A 294 -7.27 -16.68 25.53
N THR A 295 -8.45 -17.07 26.00
CA THR A 295 -9.23 -16.36 27.01
C THR A 295 -9.46 -17.27 28.23
N GLU A 296 -10.07 -16.75 29.31
CA GLU A 296 -10.41 -17.58 30.49
C GLU A 296 -11.39 -18.71 30.14
N ASP A 297 -12.29 -18.47 29.16
CA ASP A 297 -13.39 -19.38 28.81
C ASP A 297 -13.16 -20.11 27.47
N GLY A 298 -12.04 -19.88 26.79
CA GLY A 298 -11.77 -20.49 25.48
C GLY A 298 -10.76 -19.73 24.62
N MET A 299 -11.16 -19.41 23.39
CA MET A 299 -10.37 -18.69 22.41
C MET A 299 -11.18 -17.57 21.79
N GLU A 300 -10.49 -16.47 21.48
CA GLU A 300 -10.98 -15.35 20.68
C GLU A 300 -10.21 -15.29 19.36
N LEU A 301 -10.92 -15.29 18.25
CA LEU A 301 -10.40 -15.06 16.90
C LEU A 301 -10.81 -13.66 16.43
N ALA A 302 -9.93 -12.97 15.74
CA ALA A 302 -10.25 -11.64 15.25
C ALA A 302 -9.47 -11.27 13.98
N GLY A 303 -10.00 -10.27 13.27
CA GLY A 303 -9.39 -9.74 12.07
C GLY A 303 -10.20 -8.62 11.47
N HIS A 304 -9.91 -8.35 10.19
CA HIS A 304 -10.60 -7.32 9.40
C HIS A 304 -11.28 -7.94 8.18
N ALA A 305 -12.36 -7.32 7.74
CA ALA A 305 -13.04 -7.66 6.50
C ALA A 305 -13.29 -6.41 5.64
N TYR A 306 -13.20 -6.54 4.31
CA TYR A 306 -13.31 -5.44 3.37
C TYR A 306 -13.89 -5.90 2.02
N ALA A 307 -14.77 -5.08 1.44
CA ALA A 307 -15.37 -5.34 0.12
C ALA A 307 -15.55 -4.05 -0.72
N GLY A 308 -14.73 -3.02 -0.46
CA GLY A 308 -14.89 -1.72 -1.14
C GLY A 308 -16.25 -1.08 -0.83
N PRO A 309 -16.86 -0.38 -1.81
CA PRO A 309 -18.13 0.33 -1.61
C PRO A 309 -19.30 -0.59 -1.29
N ARG A 310 -19.21 -1.89 -1.57
CA ARG A 310 -20.24 -2.85 -1.20
C ARG A 310 -20.40 -3.00 0.33
N GLY A 311 -19.34 -2.64 1.09
CA GLY A 311 -19.33 -2.83 2.54
C GLY A 311 -19.33 -4.31 2.95
N ILE A 312 -19.38 -4.58 4.26
CA ILE A 312 -19.46 -5.94 4.84
C ILE A 312 -20.73 -6.08 5.63
N SER A 313 -21.55 -7.10 5.33
CA SER A 313 -22.77 -7.44 6.06
C SER A 313 -22.53 -8.50 7.12
N ALA A 314 -21.68 -9.51 6.86
CA ALA A 314 -21.35 -10.56 7.82
C ALA A 314 -19.93 -11.10 7.61
N VAL A 315 -19.36 -11.67 8.67
CA VAL A 315 -18.19 -12.55 8.62
C VAL A 315 -18.58 -13.87 9.28
N GLU A 316 -18.29 -14.96 8.62
CA GLU A 316 -18.53 -16.30 9.13
C GLU A 316 -17.22 -17.01 9.42
N VAL A 317 -17.19 -17.72 10.54
CA VAL A 317 -16.04 -18.47 11.04
C VAL A 317 -16.40 -19.94 11.16
N SER A 318 -15.54 -20.79 10.62
CA SER A 318 -15.57 -22.23 10.84
C SER A 318 -14.37 -22.62 11.71
N THR A 319 -14.59 -23.49 12.71
CA THR A 319 -13.53 -24.09 13.54
C THR A 319 -13.36 -25.58 13.30
N ASP A 320 -13.93 -26.09 12.21
CA ASP A 320 -13.90 -27.49 11.81
C ASP A 320 -13.46 -27.71 10.35
N GLY A 321 -12.73 -26.73 9.79
CA GLY A 321 -12.17 -26.83 8.45
C GLY A 321 -13.14 -26.49 7.33
N GLY A 322 -14.29 -25.85 7.65
CA GLY A 322 -15.30 -25.43 6.66
C GLY A 322 -16.58 -26.25 6.68
N ASP A 323 -16.69 -27.25 7.58
CA ASP A 323 -17.87 -28.12 7.66
C ASP A 323 -19.08 -27.41 8.26
N SER A 324 -18.89 -26.55 9.27
CA SER A 324 -19.93 -25.73 9.87
C SER A 324 -19.48 -24.26 10.04
N TRP A 325 -20.48 -23.35 10.07
CA TRP A 325 -20.23 -21.91 10.06
C TRP A 325 -21.00 -21.20 11.16
N ASN A 326 -20.36 -20.25 11.81
CA ASN A 326 -20.95 -19.38 12.81
C ASN A 326 -20.65 -17.93 12.46
N GLU A 327 -21.62 -17.05 12.74
CA GLU A 327 -21.45 -15.63 12.48
C GLU A 327 -20.58 -14.96 13.55
N ALA A 328 -19.63 -14.14 13.13
CA ALA A 328 -18.77 -13.34 13.98
C ALA A 328 -19.44 -12.01 14.36
N THR A 329 -19.08 -11.45 15.52
CA THR A 329 -19.44 -10.10 15.90
C THR A 329 -18.65 -9.09 15.07
N LEU A 330 -19.32 -8.16 14.40
CA LEU A 330 -18.71 -7.08 13.62
C LEU A 330 -18.64 -5.77 14.44
N SER A 331 -17.60 -4.98 14.24
CA SER A 331 -17.59 -3.57 14.66
C SER A 331 -18.75 -2.79 14.00
N GLU A 332 -19.16 -1.67 14.57
CA GLU A 332 -20.08 -0.75 13.87
C GLU A 332 -19.44 -0.26 12.55
N PRO A 333 -20.22 -0.10 11.46
CA PRO A 333 -19.68 0.38 10.17
C PRO A 333 -19.20 1.81 10.30
N LEU A 334 -18.05 2.14 9.70
CA LEU A 334 -17.59 3.53 9.58
C LEU A 334 -18.50 4.33 8.63
N PRO A 335 -18.43 5.69 8.65
CA PRO A 335 -19.36 6.53 7.88
C PRO A 335 -19.36 6.28 6.38
N HIS A 336 -18.21 5.94 5.80
CA HIS A 336 -18.10 5.62 4.37
C HIS A 336 -18.13 4.11 4.13
N ALA A 337 -18.90 3.64 3.14
CA ALA A 337 -19.03 2.21 2.84
C ALA A 337 -17.72 1.54 2.42
N ALA A 338 -16.84 2.28 1.69
CA ALA A 338 -15.53 1.79 1.27
C ALA A 338 -14.50 1.79 2.42
N THR A 339 -14.91 1.30 3.57
CA THR A 339 -14.08 1.07 4.75
C THR A 339 -14.13 -0.37 5.20
N TRP A 340 -13.06 -0.82 5.82
CA TRP A 340 -13.04 -2.14 6.44
C TRP A 340 -13.85 -2.18 7.73
N ARG A 341 -14.14 -3.40 8.21
CA ARG A 341 -14.75 -3.67 9.51
C ARG A 341 -13.87 -4.63 10.28
N GLN A 342 -13.74 -4.43 11.58
CA GLN A 342 -13.21 -5.46 12.48
C GLN A 342 -14.28 -6.51 12.73
N TRP A 343 -13.83 -7.73 12.99
CA TRP A 343 -14.67 -8.82 13.45
C TRP A 343 -13.98 -9.60 14.56
N ARG A 344 -14.77 -10.23 15.46
CA ARG A 344 -14.31 -11.17 16.48
C ARG A 344 -15.26 -12.34 16.61
N TYR A 345 -14.73 -13.48 17.00
CA TYR A 345 -15.47 -14.69 17.26
C TYR A 345 -14.85 -15.43 18.47
N GLU A 346 -15.70 -15.75 19.45
CA GLU A 346 -15.32 -16.46 20.66
C GLU A 346 -15.89 -17.87 20.63
N TRP A 347 -15.08 -18.87 20.99
CA TRP A 347 -15.56 -20.26 21.14
C TRP A 347 -14.72 -21.03 22.14
N THR A 348 -15.27 -22.17 22.67
CA THR A 348 -14.54 -23.10 23.52
C THR A 348 -14.02 -24.25 22.67
N PRO A 349 -12.69 -24.36 22.42
CA PRO A 349 -12.13 -25.42 21.60
C PRO A 349 -12.21 -26.77 22.32
N GLU A 350 -12.47 -27.83 21.55
CA GLU A 350 -12.44 -29.22 22.03
C GLU A 350 -11.09 -29.91 21.76
N ARG A 351 -10.17 -29.26 21.05
CA ARG A 351 -8.87 -29.79 20.62
C ARG A 351 -7.78 -28.74 20.79
N ASP A 352 -6.56 -29.19 21.00
CA ASP A 352 -5.38 -28.34 21.17
C ASP A 352 -4.96 -27.60 19.88
N SER A 353 -5.38 -28.11 18.73
CA SER A 353 -5.09 -27.52 17.41
C SER A 353 -6.29 -27.72 16.48
N VAL A 354 -6.75 -26.66 15.83
CA VAL A 354 -7.90 -26.65 14.91
C VAL A 354 -7.57 -25.93 13.61
N GLU A 355 -8.24 -26.33 12.55
CA GLU A 355 -8.25 -25.57 11.30
C GLU A 355 -9.39 -24.57 11.34
N VAL A 356 -9.04 -23.28 11.36
CA VAL A 356 -9.98 -22.16 11.30
C VAL A 356 -10.07 -21.64 9.88
N VAL A 357 -11.29 -21.51 9.40
CA VAL A 357 -11.58 -20.90 8.07
C VAL A 357 -12.48 -19.69 8.27
N VAL A 358 -12.17 -18.58 7.58
CA VAL A 358 -12.99 -17.36 7.64
C VAL A 358 -13.38 -16.90 6.25
N ARG A 359 -14.62 -16.36 6.13
CA ARG A 359 -15.15 -15.79 4.91
C ARG A 359 -16.07 -14.60 5.23
N ALA A 360 -16.22 -13.68 4.29
CA ALA A 360 -17.11 -12.53 4.43
C ALA A 360 -18.30 -12.62 3.48
N ILE A 361 -19.39 -11.97 3.87
CA ILE A 361 -20.53 -11.65 3.02
C ILE A 361 -20.55 -10.13 2.88
N ASP A 362 -20.56 -9.62 1.66
CA ASP A 362 -20.61 -8.18 1.43
C ASP A 362 -22.02 -7.61 1.62
N GLY A 363 -22.14 -6.27 1.52
CA GLY A 363 -23.43 -5.58 1.73
C GLY A 363 -24.47 -5.84 0.64
N GLU A 364 -24.10 -6.46 -0.48
CA GLU A 364 -24.99 -6.91 -1.54
C GLU A 364 -25.44 -8.38 -1.33
N GLY A 365 -24.97 -9.01 -0.24
CA GLY A 365 -25.26 -10.40 0.09
C GLY A 365 -24.43 -11.42 -0.69
N GLN A 366 -23.36 -10.99 -1.36
CA GLN A 366 -22.48 -11.89 -2.10
C GLN A 366 -21.45 -12.50 -1.15
N LEU A 367 -21.36 -13.83 -1.18
CA LEU A 367 -20.36 -14.57 -0.42
C LEU A 367 -18.98 -14.41 -1.07
N GLN A 368 -17.94 -14.20 -0.24
CA GLN A 368 -16.54 -14.26 -0.66
C GLN A 368 -16.27 -15.58 -1.40
N PRO A 369 -15.65 -15.55 -2.60
CA PRO A 369 -15.32 -16.76 -3.33
C PRO A 369 -14.49 -17.74 -2.50
N GLU A 370 -14.80 -19.04 -2.58
CA GLU A 370 -14.04 -20.09 -1.90
C GLU A 370 -12.71 -20.36 -2.60
N GLU A 371 -12.74 -20.37 -3.94
CA GLU A 371 -11.58 -20.75 -4.75
C GLU A 371 -10.46 -19.72 -4.63
N TYR A 372 -9.27 -20.21 -4.25
CA TYR A 372 -8.07 -19.38 -4.17
C TYR A 372 -7.58 -18.96 -5.56
N SER A 373 -7.35 -17.67 -5.73
CA SER A 373 -6.58 -17.12 -6.83
C SER A 373 -5.38 -16.32 -6.33
N LYS A 374 -4.33 -16.28 -7.15
CA LYS A 374 -3.16 -15.41 -6.88
C LYS A 374 -3.53 -13.94 -7.03
N PRO A 375 -2.72 -13.03 -6.43
CA PRO A 375 -2.96 -11.60 -6.54
C PRO A 375 -3.09 -11.03 -7.96
N LYS A 376 -2.33 -11.56 -8.91
CA LYS A 376 -2.37 -11.10 -10.31
C LYS A 376 -3.19 -12.05 -11.20
N PRO A 377 -3.99 -11.50 -12.15
CA PRO A 377 -4.13 -10.08 -12.52
C PRO A 377 -5.17 -9.30 -11.70
N ASP A 378 -6.18 -9.95 -11.11
CA ASP A 378 -7.41 -9.29 -10.62
C ASP A 378 -7.51 -9.22 -9.09
N GLY A 379 -6.38 -9.35 -8.40
CA GLY A 379 -6.32 -9.44 -6.94
C GLY A 379 -6.60 -10.84 -6.40
N ALA A 380 -6.05 -11.16 -5.23
CA ALA A 380 -6.27 -12.46 -4.61
C ALA A 380 -7.73 -12.65 -4.19
N THR A 381 -8.24 -13.88 -4.38
CA THR A 381 -9.51 -14.37 -3.86
C THR A 381 -9.31 -15.65 -3.07
N GLY A 382 -10.36 -16.14 -2.40
CA GLY A 382 -10.37 -17.40 -1.66
C GLY A 382 -10.64 -17.18 -0.18
N TRP A 383 -11.12 -18.20 0.53
CA TRP A 383 -11.27 -18.16 1.97
C TRP A 383 -9.91 -18.20 2.65
N VAL A 384 -9.80 -17.57 3.81
CA VAL A 384 -8.57 -17.63 4.62
C VAL A 384 -8.67 -18.80 5.58
N SER A 385 -7.77 -19.79 5.42
CA SER A 385 -7.62 -20.92 6.34
C SER A 385 -6.30 -20.82 7.09
N ARG A 386 -6.32 -21.06 8.40
CA ARG A 386 -5.16 -21.09 9.29
C ARG A 386 -5.31 -22.19 10.35
N ARG A 387 -4.18 -22.83 10.65
CA ARG A 387 -4.08 -23.67 11.83
C ARG A 387 -3.89 -22.81 13.06
N VAL A 388 -4.74 -23.00 14.06
CA VAL A 388 -4.72 -22.28 15.35
C VAL A 388 -4.39 -23.26 16.45
N GLU A 389 -3.33 -22.96 17.22
CA GLU A 389 -3.01 -23.66 18.47
C GLU A 389 -3.79 -22.99 19.59
N THR A 390 -4.64 -23.76 20.28
CA THR A 390 -5.67 -23.21 21.19
C THR A 390 -5.15 -22.87 22.57
N THR A 391 -3.84 -23.05 22.81
CA THR A 391 -3.21 -22.80 24.10
C THR A 391 -2.27 -21.59 24.12
N GLU A 392 -2.09 -20.94 22.97
CA GLU A 392 -1.17 -19.80 22.83
C GLU A 392 -1.72 -18.71 21.90
N THR A 393 -1.28 -17.47 22.15
CA THR A 393 -1.59 -16.35 21.27
C THR A 393 -0.85 -16.50 19.96
N THR A 394 -1.57 -16.33 18.84
CA THR A 394 -1.00 -16.27 17.50
C THR A 394 -1.34 -14.96 16.81
N ASP A 395 -0.31 -14.19 16.47
CA ASP A 395 -0.38 -13.03 15.57
C ASP A 395 0.00 -13.48 14.16
N PHE A 396 -0.98 -13.63 13.29
CA PHE A 396 -0.80 -14.04 11.88
C PHE A 396 -0.25 -12.92 11.00
N THR A 397 -0.08 -11.70 11.53
CA THR A 397 0.52 -10.57 10.80
C THR A 397 2.03 -10.47 11.01
N SER A 398 2.59 -11.12 12.03
CA SER A 398 4.00 -11.01 12.43
C SER A 398 5.00 -11.32 11.30
N GLY A 399 4.67 -12.22 10.38
CA GLY A 399 5.48 -12.54 9.21
C GLY A 399 5.48 -11.49 8.09
N TYR A 400 4.63 -10.46 8.18
CA TYR A 400 4.46 -9.41 7.16
C TYR A 400 4.92 -8.02 7.64
N ARG A 401 5.19 -7.85 8.96
CA ARG A 401 5.56 -6.56 9.60
C ARG A 401 7.08 -6.28 9.58
N ASN A 402 7.86 -6.78 8.59
CA ASN A 402 9.31 -6.55 8.49
C ASN A 402 9.65 -5.58 7.38
#